data_cff9cf1119ecebc1c482035570345da5
#
_entry.id   cff9cf1119ecebc1c482035570345da5
#
_cell.length_a   1.000
_cell.length_b   1.000
_cell.length_c   1.000
_cell.angle_alpha   90.00
_cell.angle_beta   90.00
_cell.angle_gamma   90.00
#
_symmetry.space_group_name_H-M   'P 1'
#
loop_
_entity.id
_entity.type
_entity.pdbx_description
1 polymer ?
#
loop_
_entity_poly.entity_id
_entity_poly.type
_entity_poly.pdbx_seq_one_letter_code
_entity_poly.pdbx_strand_id
1 'polypeptide(L)'
;RMGGDEFIILISHKVYPNLHNIIDRIKAEFARPWRLKGTEYYCTMSMGVVRFPTDGDSVEELIKKADIAMYDAKCAGKNRVAYYDENVISTSFKRLDLEKNMRNATRNAFDEFEVYYQPITDISKPGMPCSGAEALIRWNSRELGVISPTEFIPLAEYLGLINPIGSFILREACMRCKYWNDMGHPDYKVNVNLSVVQLLQNDIVEQIAEVISETGIDPKNLTLEVTESLAINDMNRMKKILADIKKLGVRVALDDFGTGYSSLNHIREMPIDVIKIDRCFIIDIGKDDFSNAFVKMVAELASAIDVNVCVEGVETKEQLDILMGSKIQLIQGFYFGRPMTAREFEEKYL
;
A
#
# COMPACT_ATOMS: atom_id res chain seq x y z
N ARG A 1 -15.95 12.71 25.74
CA ARG A 1 -16.25 11.98 24.54
C ARG A 1 -17.06 12.86 23.60
N MET A 2 -16.63 13.01 22.36
CA MET A 2 -17.34 13.83 21.37
C MET A 2 -18.37 13.01 20.59
N GLY A 3 -18.01 11.81 20.20
CA GLY A 3 -18.87 10.85 19.50
C GLY A 3 -18.07 9.63 19.09
N GLY A 4 -18.73 8.48 18.89
CA GLY A 4 -18.03 7.27 18.45
C GLY A 4 -16.82 6.90 19.32
N ASP A 5 -15.65 6.88 18.73
CA ASP A 5 -14.34 6.61 19.34
C ASP A 5 -13.49 7.88 19.59
N GLU A 6 -14.10 9.07 19.46
CA GLU A 6 -13.40 10.35 19.60
C GLU A 6 -13.53 10.92 21.01
N PHE A 7 -12.39 11.33 21.57
CA PHE A 7 -12.27 11.89 22.92
C PHE A 7 -11.44 13.18 22.91
N ILE A 8 -11.83 14.17 23.72
CA ILE A 8 -11.05 15.37 23.99
C ILE A 8 -10.52 15.31 25.43
N ILE A 9 -9.24 15.62 25.59
CA ILE A 9 -8.57 15.73 26.89
C ILE A 9 -8.08 17.15 27.04
N LEU A 10 -8.51 17.82 28.12
CA LEU A 10 -8.04 19.16 28.49
C LEU A 10 -6.99 19.04 29.59
N ILE A 11 -5.81 19.58 29.35
CA ILE A 11 -4.68 19.51 30.27
C ILE A 11 -4.22 20.91 30.63
N SER A 12 -4.26 21.24 31.93
CA SER A 12 -3.77 22.53 32.42
C SER A 12 -2.26 22.50 32.59
N HIS A 13 -1.55 23.44 31.95
CA HIS A 13 -0.11 23.59 32.09
C HIS A 13 0.32 23.88 33.56
N LYS A 14 -0.52 24.54 34.34
CA LYS A 14 -0.25 24.82 35.76
C LYS A 14 -0.20 23.55 36.61
N VAL A 15 -0.98 22.54 36.23
CA VAL A 15 -1.09 21.27 36.96
C VAL A 15 -0.12 20.24 36.39
N TYR A 16 0.12 20.30 35.08
CA TYR A 16 0.98 19.35 34.37
C TYR A 16 1.94 20.10 33.42
N PRO A 17 3.08 20.56 33.90
CA PRO A 17 4.04 21.32 33.09
C PRO A 17 4.72 20.47 32.01
N ASN A 18 4.69 19.14 32.13
CA ASN A 18 5.28 18.24 31.15
C ASN A 18 4.22 17.41 30.44
N LEU A 19 3.72 17.93 29.31
CA LEU A 19 2.71 17.29 28.48
C LEU A 19 3.21 15.94 27.90
N HIS A 20 4.49 15.82 27.57
CA HIS A 20 5.05 14.59 27.01
C HIS A 20 4.86 13.40 27.94
N ASN A 21 5.06 13.57 29.25
CA ASN A 21 4.88 12.49 30.22
C ASN A 21 3.43 11.98 30.26
N ILE A 22 2.45 12.84 30.03
CA ILE A 22 1.03 12.45 29.99
C ILE A 22 0.76 11.67 28.72
N ILE A 23 1.21 12.18 27.59
CA ILE A 23 1.09 11.54 26.30
C ILE A 23 1.71 10.14 26.30
N ASP A 24 2.93 10.01 26.85
CA ASP A 24 3.64 8.73 26.94
C ASP A 24 2.92 7.73 27.85
N ARG A 25 2.34 8.19 28.95
CA ARG A 25 1.50 7.34 29.81
C ARG A 25 0.26 6.84 29.08
N ILE A 26 -0.42 7.70 28.35
CA ILE A 26 -1.59 7.32 27.56
C ILE A 26 -1.18 6.29 26.49
N LYS A 27 -0.09 6.53 25.75
CA LYS A 27 0.44 5.59 24.75
C LYS A 27 0.78 4.23 25.38
N ALA A 28 1.41 4.23 26.56
CA ALA A 28 1.79 3.02 27.27
C ALA A 28 0.57 2.18 27.69
N GLU A 29 -0.54 2.83 28.07
CA GLU A 29 -1.77 2.11 28.40
C GLU A 29 -2.43 1.50 27.15
N PHE A 30 -2.43 2.19 26.01
CA PHE A 30 -2.96 1.65 24.76
C PHE A 30 -2.07 0.57 24.13
N ALA A 31 -0.77 0.53 24.46
CA ALA A 31 0.12 -0.54 24.03
C ALA A 31 -0.14 -1.89 24.72
N ARG A 32 -0.94 -1.90 25.79
CA ARG A 32 -1.30 -3.13 26.52
C ARG A 32 -2.59 -3.73 25.97
N PRO A 33 -2.71 -5.07 25.96
CA PRO A 33 -3.96 -5.69 25.55
C PRO A 33 -5.10 -5.40 26.53
N TRP A 34 -6.26 -5.08 26.01
CA TRP A 34 -7.49 -4.88 26.75
C TRP A 34 -8.25 -6.20 26.84
N ARG A 35 -8.62 -6.64 28.06
CA ARG A 35 -9.41 -7.86 28.24
C ARG A 35 -10.90 -7.55 28.34
N LEU A 36 -11.65 -7.94 27.32
CA LEU A 36 -13.11 -7.81 27.28
C LEU A 36 -13.74 -9.20 27.12
N LYS A 37 -14.56 -9.59 28.08
CA LYS A 37 -15.27 -10.90 28.09
C LYS A 37 -14.34 -12.09 27.85
N GLY A 38 -13.12 -12.06 28.41
CA GLY A 38 -12.13 -13.14 28.29
C GLY A 38 -11.27 -13.14 27.03
N THR A 39 -11.52 -12.21 26.10
CA THR A 39 -10.73 -12.04 24.85
C THR A 39 -9.82 -10.82 24.98
N GLU A 40 -8.59 -10.94 24.48
CA GLU A 40 -7.62 -9.84 24.41
C GLU A 40 -7.80 -9.04 23.12
N TYR A 41 -7.86 -7.71 23.26
CA TYR A 41 -7.98 -6.76 22.16
C TYR A 41 -6.82 -5.78 22.22
N TYR A 42 -6.20 -5.54 21.07
CA TYR A 42 -5.19 -4.50 20.89
C TYR A 42 -5.84 -3.29 20.25
N CYS A 43 -5.69 -2.13 20.87
CA CYS A 43 -6.20 -0.87 20.36
C CYS A 43 -5.03 0.07 20.11
N THR A 44 -5.05 0.78 19.00
CA THR A 44 -4.11 1.85 18.70
C THR A 44 -4.82 3.19 18.73
N MET A 45 -4.06 4.27 18.95
CA MET A 45 -4.62 5.61 19.09
C MET A 45 -3.76 6.63 18.36
N SER A 46 -4.42 7.51 17.61
CA SER A 46 -3.80 8.70 17.03
C SER A 46 -4.26 9.93 17.80
N MET A 47 -3.35 10.85 18.10
CA MET A 47 -3.64 12.07 18.85
C MET A 47 -3.21 13.31 18.08
N GLY A 48 -4.08 14.35 18.06
CA GLY A 48 -3.74 15.71 17.67
C GLY A 48 -3.63 16.59 18.92
N VAL A 49 -2.59 17.39 18.99
CA VAL A 49 -2.30 18.28 20.14
C VAL A 49 -2.32 19.72 19.70
N VAL A 50 -3.09 20.54 20.42
CA VAL A 50 -3.16 22.00 20.27
C VAL A 50 -2.91 22.69 21.60
N ARG A 51 -2.43 23.92 21.55
CA ARG A 51 -2.09 24.73 22.72
C ARG A 51 -2.94 26.01 22.75
N PHE A 52 -3.60 26.23 23.86
CA PHE A 52 -4.26 27.52 24.11
C PHE A 52 -3.33 28.44 24.90
N PRO A 53 -3.20 29.73 24.55
CA PRO A 53 -3.86 30.44 23.46
C PRO A 53 -3.07 30.44 22.13
N THR A 54 -1.94 29.74 22.08
CA THR A 54 -0.98 29.82 20.97
C THR A 54 -1.59 29.40 19.64
N ASP A 55 -2.39 28.34 19.64
CA ASP A 55 -2.92 27.73 18.42
C ASP A 55 -4.35 28.15 18.12
N GLY A 56 -5.00 28.96 18.98
CA GLY A 56 -6.35 29.48 18.72
C GLY A 56 -6.97 30.16 19.92
N ASP A 57 -7.96 31.01 19.68
CA ASP A 57 -8.65 31.83 20.68
C ASP A 57 -10.05 31.32 21.03
N SER A 58 -10.62 30.41 20.24
CA SER A 58 -11.93 29.82 20.45
C SER A 58 -11.88 28.30 20.57
N VAL A 59 -12.87 27.72 21.24
CA VAL A 59 -13.00 26.26 21.41
C VAL A 59 -13.21 25.58 20.06
N GLU A 60 -14.03 26.17 19.20
CA GLU A 60 -14.31 25.65 17.87
C GLU A 60 -13.05 25.60 17.01
N GLU A 61 -12.23 26.64 17.06
CA GLU A 61 -10.97 26.71 16.34
C GLU A 61 -9.98 25.68 16.86
N LEU A 62 -9.82 25.56 18.17
CA LEU A 62 -8.92 24.59 18.78
C LEU A 62 -9.32 23.13 18.47
N ILE A 63 -10.62 22.81 18.50
CA ILE A 63 -11.11 21.49 18.12
C ILE A 63 -10.78 21.22 16.65
N LYS A 64 -11.06 22.15 15.76
CA LYS A 64 -10.74 22.01 14.33
C LYS A 64 -9.24 21.78 14.09
N LYS A 65 -8.40 22.54 14.79
CA LYS A 65 -6.93 22.41 14.68
C LYS A 65 -6.41 21.09 15.30
N ALA A 66 -7.04 20.62 16.39
CA ALA A 66 -6.72 19.31 16.98
C ALA A 66 -7.08 18.16 16.03
N ASP A 67 -8.23 18.25 15.35
CA ASP A 67 -8.65 17.25 14.35
C ASP A 67 -7.68 17.20 13.17
N ILE A 68 -7.19 18.34 12.73
CA ILE A 68 -6.18 18.45 11.68
C ILE A 68 -4.91 17.70 12.10
N ALA A 69 -4.37 18.02 13.27
CA ALA A 69 -3.16 17.37 13.78
C ALA A 69 -3.37 15.85 14.02
N MET A 70 -4.52 15.45 14.57
CA MET A 70 -4.86 14.04 14.76
C MET A 70 -4.89 13.27 13.42
N TYR A 71 -5.37 13.92 12.41
CA TYR A 71 -5.39 13.33 11.08
C TYR A 71 -3.99 13.17 10.48
N ASP A 72 -3.11 14.16 10.65
CA ASP A 72 -1.71 14.03 10.26
C ASP A 72 -1.05 12.82 10.94
N ALA A 73 -1.37 12.61 12.23
CA ALA A 73 -0.94 11.41 12.94
C ALA A 73 -1.48 10.11 12.30
N LYS A 74 -2.73 10.13 11.79
CA LYS A 74 -3.32 8.97 11.08
C LYS A 74 -2.67 8.72 9.73
N CYS A 75 -2.41 9.78 8.96
CA CYS A 75 -1.76 9.68 7.64
C CYS A 75 -0.29 9.28 7.72
N ALA A 76 0.41 9.73 8.76
CA ALA A 76 1.81 9.38 8.97
C ALA A 76 2.03 7.94 9.51
N GLY A 77 1.01 7.06 9.43
CA GLY A 77 1.12 5.64 9.80
C GLY A 77 0.38 5.26 11.09
N LYS A 78 -0.58 6.09 11.54
CA LYS A 78 -1.42 5.85 12.74
C LYS A 78 -0.60 5.66 14.04
N ASN A 79 -1.25 5.37 15.15
CA ASN A 79 -0.64 5.05 16.45
C ASN A 79 0.45 6.05 16.91
N ARG A 80 0.24 7.34 16.66
CA ARG A 80 1.18 8.42 16.98
C ARG A 80 0.52 9.72 17.39
N VAL A 81 1.35 10.68 17.79
CA VAL A 81 0.95 12.01 18.18
C VAL A 81 1.47 13.01 17.16
N ALA A 82 0.63 13.93 16.73
CA ALA A 82 1.02 15.11 15.97
C ALA A 82 0.63 16.38 16.72
N TYR A 83 1.49 17.38 16.63
CA TYR A 83 1.25 18.72 17.16
C TYR A 83 0.79 19.61 16.03
N TYR A 84 -0.19 20.48 16.35
CA TYR A 84 -0.61 21.48 15.39
C TYR A 84 0.56 22.44 15.09
N ASP A 85 0.77 22.70 13.81
CA ASP A 85 1.73 23.69 13.30
C ASP A 85 1.02 24.51 12.22
N GLU A 86 1.22 25.84 12.20
CA GLU A 86 0.59 26.72 11.21
C GLU A 86 0.98 26.38 9.76
N ASN A 87 2.15 25.79 9.54
CA ASN A 87 2.52 25.25 8.24
C ASN A 87 1.60 24.09 7.80
N VAL A 88 0.90 23.44 8.72
CA VAL A 88 -0.09 22.39 8.51
C VAL A 88 -1.45 22.96 8.04
N ILE A 89 -1.72 24.26 8.20
CA ILE A 89 -2.93 24.93 7.66
C ILE A 89 -2.98 24.82 6.13
N SER A 90 -1.83 24.99 5.48
CA SER A 90 -1.73 24.80 4.03
C SER A 90 -2.11 23.36 3.63
N THR A 91 -1.77 22.39 4.46
CA THR A 91 -2.07 20.96 4.28
C THR A 91 -3.57 20.67 4.42
N SER A 92 -4.28 21.40 5.28
CA SER A 92 -5.72 21.16 5.50
C SER A 92 -6.58 21.75 4.40
N PHE A 93 -6.27 22.94 3.91
CA PHE A 93 -6.92 23.50 2.72
C PHE A 93 -6.61 22.64 1.51
N LYS A 94 -5.33 22.25 1.34
CA LYS A 94 -4.89 21.34 0.28
C LYS A 94 -5.65 20.01 0.33
N ARG A 95 -5.94 19.50 1.53
CA ARG A 95 -6.70 18.27 1.71
C ARG A 95 -8.17 18.41 1.31
N LEU A 96 -8.85 19.50 1.71
CA LEU A 96 -10.23 19.72 1.28
C LEU A 96 -10.32 19.87 -0.24
N ASP A 97 -9.33 20.50 -0.84
CA ASP A 97 -9.22 20.59 -2.30
C ASP A 97 -8.95 19.22 -2.93
N LEU A 98 -8.06 18.42 -2.34
CA LEU A 98 -7.80 17.05 -2.78
C LEU A 98 -9.07 16.18 -2.69
N GLU A 99 -9.80 16.24 -1.57
CA GLU A 99 -11.06 15.50 -1.40
C GLU A 99 -12.10 15.91 -2.45
N LYS A 100 -12.32 17.21 -2.59
CA LYS A 100 -13.28 17.78 -3.56
C LYS A 100 -12.92 17.32 -4.99
N ASN A 101 -11.66 17.49 -5.37
CA ASN A 101 -11.20 17.17 -6.72
C ASN A 101 -11.22 15.65 -6.97
N MET A 102 -10.85 14.84 -5.99
CA MET A 102 -10.91 13.38 -6.10
C MET A 102 -12.35 12.87 -6.28
N ARG A 103 -13.31 13.43 -5.51
CA ARG A 103 -14.74 13.11 -5.69
C ARG A 103 -15.25 13.50 -7.08
N ASN A 104 -14.80 14.65 -7.59
CA ASN A 104 -15.15 15.10 -8.93
C ASN A 104 -14.56 14.17 -10.00
N ALA A 105 -13.26 13.85 -9.93
CA ALA A 105 -12.58 12.96 -10.86
C ALA A 105 -13.21 11.58 -10.89
N THR A 106 -13.58 11.01 -9.71
CA THR A 106 -14.29 9.72 -9.64
C THR A 106 -15.67 9.75 -10.28
N ARG A 107 -16.41 10.86 -10.14
CA ARG A 107 -17.74 11.02 -10.77
C ARG A 107 -17.67 11.27 -12.28
N ASN A 108 -16.59 11.86 -12.76
CA ASN A 108 -16.35 12.18 -14.16
C ASN A 108 -15.66 11.03 -14.91
N ALA A 109 -16.06 9.79 -14.66
CA ALA A 109 -15.53 8.60 -15.31
C ALA A 109 -14.01 8.42 -15.20
N PHE A 110 -13.42 8.86 -14.10
CA PHE A 110 -11.98 8.73 -13.77
C PHE A 110 -11.03 9.41 -14.75
N ASP A 111 -11.48 10.44 -15.47
CA ASP A 111 -10.77 11.10 -16.58
C ASP A 111 -9.49 11.86 -16.19
N GLU A 112 -9.23 12.03 -14.88
CA GLU A 112 -7.98 12.55 -14.32
C GLU A 112 -7.02 11.45 -13.84
N PHE A 113 -7.48 10.18 -13.84
CA PHE A 113 -6.65 9.05 -13.43
C PHE A 113 -6.09 8.32 -14.66
N GLU A 114 -4.84 7.95 -14.57
CA GLU A 114 -4.12 7.21 -15.61
C GLU A 114 -3.37 6.03 -14.99
N VAL A 115 -3.29 4.91 -15.70
CA VAL A 115 -2.52 3.74 -15.27
C VAL A 115 -1.20 3.71 -16.00
N TYR A 116 -0.10 3.76 -15.23
CA TYR A 116 1.27 3.58 -15.73
C TYR A 116 1.68 2.13 -15.48
N TYR A 117 2.64 1.67 -16.28
CA TYR A 117 3.12 0.29 -16.24
C TYR A 117 4.63 0.29 -16.00
N GLN A 118 5.06 -0.41 -14.96
CA GLN A 118 6.47 -0.63 -14.68
C GLN A 118 6.86 -2.06 -15.04
N PRO A 119 7.87 -2.28 -15.89
CA PRO A 119 8.23 -3.63 -16.34
C PRO A 119 8.74 -4.47 -15.19
N ILE A 120 8.33 -5.75 -15.20
CA ILE A 120 8.84 -6.82 -14.35
C ILE A 120 9.64 -7.76 -15.25
N THR A 121 10.89 -8.04 -14.88
CA THR A 121 11.83 -8.83 -15.67
C THR A 121 12.06 -10.18 -15.02
N ASP A 122 12.02 -11.24 -15.82
CA ASP A 122 12.31 -12.61 -15.36
C ASP A 122 13.81 -12.88 -15.55
N ILE A 123 14.57 -12.82 -14.45
CA ILE A 123 16.03 -13.08 -14.45
C ILE A 123 16.39 -14.55 -14.37
N SER A 124 15.42 -15.43 -14.14
CA SER A 124 15.64 -16.87 -14.17
C SER A 124 15.76 -17.43 -15.59
N LYS A 125 15.33 -16.66 -16.59
CA LYS A 125 15.38 -17.04 -18.01
C LYS A 125 16.54 -16.40 -18.76
N PRO A 126 17.11 -17.10 -19.76
CA PRO A 126 18.11 -16.51 -20.64
C PRO A 126 17.62 -15.23 -21.33
N GLY A 127 18.46 -14.23 -21.35
CA GLY A 127 18.12 -12.93 -21.97
C GLY A 127 17.27 -12.02 -21.07
N MET A 128 16.87 -12.48 -19.89
CA MET A 128 16.09 -11.70 -18.92
C MET A 128 14.87 -11.01 -19.58
N PRO A 129 13.91 -11.77 -20.14
CA PRO A 129 12.78 -11.19 -20.83
C PRO A 129 11.86 -10.45 -19.87
N CYS A 130 11.16 -9.42 -20.38
CA CYS A 130 10.03 -8.84 -19.70
C CYS A 130 8.95 -9.92 -19.49
N SER A 131 8.40 -10.03 -18.29
CA SER A 131 7.36 -10.98 -17.92
C SER A 131 5.98 -10.34 -17.75
N GLY A 132 5.90 -9.03 -17.89
CA GLY A 132 4.71 -8.23 -17.66
C GLY A 132 5.02 -6.92 -16.96
N ALA A 133 4.04 -6.36 -16.28
CA ALA A 133 4.19 -5.08 -15.59
C ALA A 133 3.36 -4.96 -14.32
N GLU A 134 3.80 -4.10 -13.41
CA GLU A 134 2.95 -3.57 -12.34
C GLU A 134 2.18 -2.35 -12.83
N ALA A 135 0.87 -2.35 -12.58
CA ALA A 135 -0.05 -1.26 -12.88
C ALA A 135 -0.07 -0.25 -11.73
N LEU A 136 0.38 0.94 -12.00
CA LEU A 136 0.59 2.01 -11.03
C LEU A 136 -0.28 3.21 -11.35
N ILE A 137 -1.25 3.51 -10.50
CA ILE A 137 -2.13 4.66 -10.69
C ILE A 137 -1.36 5.99 -10.62
N ARG A 138 -1.76 6.93 -11.47
CA ARG A 138 -1.36 8.34 -11.46
C ARG A 138 -2.61 9.20 -11.43
N TRP A 139 -2.55 10.29 -10.70
CA TRP A 139 -3.62 11.28 -10.68
C TRP A 139 -3.09 12.62 -11.16
N ASN A 140 -3.57 13.04 -12.32
CA ASN A 140 -3.26 14.30 -12.98
C ASN A 140 -4.47 15.23 -12.84
N SER A 141 -4.62 15.84 -11.67
CA SER A 141 -5.75 16.73 -11.40
C SER A 141 -5.67 17.99 -12.26
N ARG A 142 -6.79 18.36 -12.87
CA ARG A 142 -6.90 19.58 -13.69
C ARG A 142 -6.69 20.86 -12.87
N GLU A 143 -7.08 20.85 -11.60
CA GLU A 143 -6.96 22.01 -10.70
C GLU A 143 -5.64 21.98 -9.90
N LEU A 144 -5.14 20.79 -9.51
CA LEU A 144 -4.04 20.65 -8.56
C LEU A 144 -2.74 20.14 -9.22
N GLY A 145 -2.78 19.77 -10.50
CA GLY A 145 -1.64 19.18 -11.19
C GLY A 145 -1.40 17.72 -10.81
N VAL A 146 -0.16 17.27 -10.90
CA VAL A 146 0.26 15.89 -10.60
C VAL A 146 0.25 15.66 -9.09
N ILE A 147 -0.54 14.69 -8.63
CA ILE A 147 -0.65 14.31 -7.21
C ILE A 147 0.01 12.95 -6.99
N SER A 148 0.87 12.88 -5.97
CA SER A 148 1.57 11.63 -5.63
C SER A 148 0.61 10.56 -5.10
N PRO A 149 0.77 9.28 -5.51
CA PRO A 149 0.04 8.16 -4.91
C PRO A 149 0.15 8.10 -3.39
N THR A 150 1.31 8.41 -2.83
CA THR A 150 1.53 8.47 -1.38
C THR A 150 0.71 9.54 -0.66
N GLU A 151 0.23 10.55 -1.40
CA GLU A 151 -0.60 11.62 -0.87
C GLU A 151 -2.10 11.29 -1.01
N PHE A 152 -2.53 10.78 -2.17
CA PHE A 152 -3.96 10.61 -2.41
C PHE A 152 -4.52 9.22 -2.06
N ILE A 153 -3.72 8.14 -2.10
CA ILE A 153 -4.21 6.80 -1.78
C ILE A 153 -4.70 6.71 -0.32
N PRO A 154 -3.96 7.19 0.71
CA PRO A 154 -4.47 7.17 2.08
C PRO A 154 -5.75 7.99 2.26
N LEU A 155 -5.89 9.09 1.52
CA LEU A 155 -7.13 9.89 1.51
C LEU A 155 -8.27 9.14 0.82
N ALA A 156 -8.02 8.47 -0.31
CA ALA A 156 -9.01 7.66 -1.00
C ALA A 156 -9.51 6.50 -0.12
N GLU A 157 -8.64 5.86 0.64
CA GLU A 157 -9.00 4.83 1.63
C GLU A 157 -9.90 5.40 2.72
N TYR A 158 -9.51 6.53 3.31
CA TYR A 158 -10.29 7.20 4.35
C TYR A 158 -11.70 7.59 3.88
N LEU A 159 -11.80 8.06 2.63
CA LEU A 159 -13.07 8.50 2.03
C LEU A 159 -13.90 7.34 1.44
N GLY A 160 -13.37 6.12 1.41
CA GLY A 160 -13.98 4.98 0.73
C GLY A 160 -13.94 5.08 -0.81
N LEU A 161 -13.26 6.10 -1.37
CA LEU A 161 -13.10 6.27 -2.82
C LEU A 161 -12.09 5.29 -3.42
N ILE A 162 -11.28 4.64 -2.59
CA ILE A 162 -10.35 3.60 -3.04
C ILE A 162 -11.07 2.44 -3.72
N ASN A 163 -12.32 2.14 -3.33
CA ASN A 163 -13.10 1.07 -3.93
C ASN A 163 -13.40 1.34 -5.43
N PRO A 164 -14.08 2.43 -5.81
CA PRO A 164 -14.33 2.72 -7.23
C PRO A 164 -13.04 3.00 -8.01
N ILE A 165 -12.03 3.65 -7.41
CA ILE A 165 -10.73 3.89 -8.05
C ILE A 165 -10.02 2.56 -8.31
N GLY A 166 -10.00 1.64 -7.35
CA GLY A 166 -9.37 0.33 -7.50
C GLY A 166 -10.07 -0.56 -8.53
N SER A 167 -11.40 -0.52 -8.60
CA SER A 167 -12.16 -1.22 -9.65
C SER A 167 -11.82 -0.67 -11.04
N PHE A 168 -11.64 0.64 -11.18
CA PHE A 168 -11.18 1.27 -12.42
C PHE A 168 -9.78 0.76 -12.81
N ILE A 169 -8.82 0.79 -11.87
CA ILE A 169 -7.44 0.34 -12.13
C ILE A 169 -7.43 -1.13 -12.53
N LEU A 170 -8.14 -1.97 -11.79
CA LEU A 170 -8.19 -3.41 -12.05
C LEU A 170 -8.71 -3.71 -13.47
N ARG A 171 -9.80 -3.04 -13.88
CA ARG A 171 -10.37 -3.18 -15.21
C ARG A 171 -9.40 -2.73 -16.30
N GLU A 172 -8.81 -1.53 -16.17
CA GLU A 172 -7.84 -0.99 -17.13
C GLU A 172 -6.60 -1.90 -17.25
N ALA A 173 -6.05 -2.35 -16.14
CA ALA A 173 -4.90 -3.23 -16.12
C ALA A 173 -5.21 -4.59 -16.77
N CYS A 174 -6.36 -5.18 -16.46
CA CYS A 174 -6.79 -6.44 -17.07
C CYS A 174 -7.03 -6.32 -18.57
N MET A 175 -7.70 -5.26 -19.03
CA MET A 175 -7.91 -5.01 -20.47
C MET A 175 -6.56 -4.84 -21.19
N ARG A 176 -5.64 -4.12 -20.61
CA ARG A 176 -4.32 -3.89 -21.21
C ARG A 176 -3.49 -5.17 -21.26
N CYS A 177 -3.47 -5.96 -20.19
CA CYS A 177 -2.78 -7.25 -20.18
C CYS A 177 -3.37 -8.21 -21.20
N LYS A 178 -4.70 -8.29 -21.32
CA LYS A 178 -5.37 -9.09 -22.35
C LYS A 178 -4.95 -8.66 -23.74
N TYR A 179 -4.87 -7.36 -24.02
CA TYR A 179 -4.37 -6.83 -25.29
C TYR A 179 -2.94 -7.31 -25.57
N TRP A 180 -2.02 -7.24 -24.60
CA TRP A 180 -0.65 -7.74 -24.77
C TRP A 180 -0.62 -9.25 -25.05
N ASN A 181 -1.46 -10.02 -24.35
CA ASN A 181 -1.55 -11.46 -24.58
C ASN A 181 -2.01 -11.77 -26.01
N ASP A 182 -2.97 -11.01 -26.55
CA ASP A 182 -3.47 -11.16 -27.92
C ASP A 182 -2.45 -10.72 -28.98
N MET A 183 -1.55 -9.78 -28.63
CA MET A 183 -0.47 -9.29 -29.51
C MET A 183 0.74 -10.24 -29.59
N GLY A 184 0.67 -11.42 -28.98
CA GLY A 184 1.71 -12.45 -29.09
C GLY A 184 2.53 -12.68 -27.81
N HIS A 185 2.14 -12.08 -26.71
CA HIS A 185 2.77 -12.24 -25.40
C HIS A 185 1.84 -12.96 -24.38
N PRO A 186 1.42 -14.23 -24.64
CA PRO A 186 0.37 -14.91 -23.87
C PRO A 186 0.73 -15.14 -22.39
N ASP A 187 2.00 -15.04 -22.04
CA ASP A 187 2.52 -15.24 -20.69
C ASP A 187 2.75 -13.93 -19.92
N TYR A 188 2.53 -12.77 -20.56
CA TYR A 188 2.64 -11.49 -19.86
C TYR A 188 1.58 -11.40 -18.79
N LYS A 189 2.01 -10.89 -17.63
CA LYS A 189 1.16 -10.72 -16.45
C LYS A 189 1.02 -9.25 -16.10
N VAL A 190 -0.07 -8.92 -15.46
CA VAL A 190 -0.24 -7.61 -14.82
C VAL A 190 -0.40 -7.78 -13.32
N ASN A 191 0.36 -7.00 -12.58
CA ASN A 191 0.27 -6.89 -11.13
C ASN A 191 -0.55 -5.66 -10.77
N VAL A 192 -1.50 -5.80 -9.86
CA VAL A 192 -2.39 -4.72 -9.42
C VAL A 192 -2.42 -4.67 -7.89
N ASN A 193 -2.13 -3.50 -7.35
CA ASN A 193 -2.19 -3.24 -5.92
C ASN A 193 -3.63 -3.28 -5.42
N LEU A 194 -3.87 -4.01 -4.33
CA LEU A 194 -5.16 -4.14 -3.66
C LEU A 194 -5.07 -3.61 -2.23
N SER A 195 -5.76 -2.50 -1.94
CA SER A 195 -5.81 -1.94 -0.60
C SER A 195 -6.49 -2.88 0.39
N VAL A 196 -6.05 -2.82 1.65
CA VAL A 196 -6.71 -3.52 2.77
C VAL A 196 -8.20 -3.17 2.85
N VAL A 197 -8.56 -1.92 2.58
CA VAL A 197 -9.95 -1.45 2.60
C VAL A 197 -10.79 -2.15 1.53
N GLN A 198 -10.22 -2.37 0.36
CA GLN A 198 -10.86 -3.12 -0.73
C GLN A 198 -10.97 -4.60 -0.40
N LEU A 199 -9.87 -5.21 0.08
CA LEU A 199 -9.83 -6.64 0.39
C LEU A 199 -10.85 -7.04 1.47
N LEU A 200 -11.17 -6.12 2.38
CA LEU A 200 -12.17 -6.34 3.43
C LEU A 200 -13.63 -6.13 2.98
N GLN A 201 -13.88 -5.72 1.73
CA GLN A 201 -15.24 -5.67 1.19
C GLN A 201 -15.83 -7.07 1.07
N ASN A 202 -17.13 -7.20 1.36
CA ASN A 202 -17.77 -8.50 1.38
C ASN A 202 -17.91 -9.13 -0.02
N ASP A 203 -17.88 -8.32 -1.05
CA ASP A 203 -18.10 -8.66 -2.47
C ASP A 203 -16.83 -8.54 -3.33
N ILE A 204 -15.65 -8.44 -2.70
CA ILE A 204 -14.37 -8.27 -3.44
C ILE A 204 -14.10 -9.42 -4.41
N VAL A 205 -14.42 -10.66 -4.03
CA VAL A 205 -14.18 -11.85 -4.86
C VAL A 205 -15.08 -11.82 -6.09
N GLU A 206 -16.35 -11.44 -5.91
CA GLU A 206 -17.32 -11.26 -6.96
C GLU A 206 -16.92 -10.14 -7.93
N GLN A 207 -16.45 -8.99 -7.41
CA GLN A 207 -15.96 -7.88 -8.22
C GLN A 207 -14.76 -8.28 -9.08
N ILE A 208 -13.80 -9.03 -8.53
CA ILE A 208 -12.65 -9.54 -9.28
C ILE A 208 -13.11 -10.51 -10.37
N ALA A 209 -14.02 -11.43 -10.05
CA ALA A 209 -14.57 -12.40 -11.01
C ALA A 209 -15.31 -11.70 -12.16
N GLU A 210 -16.07 -10.64 -11.87
CA GLU A 210 -16.76 -9.82 -12.87
C GLU A 210 -15.76 -9.16 -13.82
N VAL A 211 -14.70 -8.51 -13.31
CA VAL A 211 -13.67 -7.88 -14.14
C VAL A 211 -12.95 -8.92 -15.03
N ILE A 212 -12.62 -10.10 -14.50
CA ILE A 212 -12.02 -11.18 -15.30
C ILE A 212 -12.96 -11.60 -16.45
N SER A 213 -14.26 -11.77 -16.15
CA SER A 213 -15.26 -12.14 -17.15
C SER A 213 -15.47 -11.07 -18.21
N GLU A 214 -15.53 -9.78 -17.81
CA GLU A 214 -15.72 -8.64 -18.71
C GLU A 214 -14.52 -8.42 -19.64
N THR A 215 -13.32 -8.53 -19.11
CA THR A 215 -12.06 -8.24 -19.86
C THR A 215 -11.57 -9.45 -20.66
N GLY A 216 -11.98 -10.65 -20.27
CA GLY A 216 -11.53 -11.90 -20.89
C GLY A 216 -10.05 -12.21 -20.65
N ILE A 217 -9.42 -11.59 -19.63
CA ILE A 217 -8.05 -11.93 -19.22
C ILE A 217 -8.00 -13.38 -18.71
N ASP A 218 -6.93 -14.11 -19.03
CA ASP A 218 -6.66 -15.37 -18.34
C ASP A 218 -6.33 -15.08 -16.88
N PRO A 219 -7.08 -15.61 -15.89
CA PRO A 219 -6.86 -15.31 -14.48
C PRO A 219 -5.41 -15.52 -13.99
N LYS A 220 -4.68 -16.48 -14.58
CA LYS A 220 -3.27 -16.74 -14.25
C LYS A 220 -2.34 -15.58 -14.62
N ASN A 221 -2.78 -14.66 -15.48
CA ASN A 221 -2.05 -13.49 -15.91
C ASN A 221 -2.35 -12.24 -15.06
N LEU A 222 -3.29 -12.34 -14.10
CA LEU A 222 -3.55 -11.33 -13.08
C LEU A 222 -2.85 -11.72 -11.77
N THR A 223 -2.06 -10.80 -11.21
CA THR A 223 -1.49 -10.91 -9.86
C THR A 223 -2.03 -9.76 -9.02
N LEU A 224 -2.65 -10.07 -7.89
CA LEU A 224 -3.06 -9.05 -6.92
C LEU A 224 -1.99 -8.90 -5.85
N GLU A 225 -1.55 -7.67 -5.62
CA GLU A 225 -0.52 -7.33 -4.63
C GLU A 225 -1.18 -6.82 -3.36
N VAL A 226 -0.80 -7.40 -2.24
CA VAL A 226 -1.31 -7.06 -0.91
C VAL A 226 -0.14 -6.79 0.02
N THR A 227 -0.20 -5.70 0.80
CA THR A 227 0.89 -5.33 1.69
C THR A 227 1.00 -6.23 2.91
N GLU A 228 2.20 -6.37 3.46
CA GLU A 228 2.49 -7.15 4.68
C GLU A 228 1.64 -6.74 5.88
N SER A 229 1.27 -5.47 5.97
CA SER A 229 0.46 -4.91 7.08
C SER A 229 -0.92 -5.54 7.27
N LEU A 230 -1.39 -6.33 6.31
CA LEU A 230 -2.66 -7.09 6.37
C LEU A 230 -2.74 -8.10 7.51
N ALA A 231 -1.59 -8.66 7.90
CA ALA A 231 -1.54 -9.82 8.79
C ALA A 231 -1.93 -9.53 10.26
N ILE A 232 -2.10 -8.26 10.65
CA ILE A 232 -2.14 -7.88 12.08
C ILE A 232 -3.54 -8.01 12.69
N ASN A 233 -4.64 -7.80 11.96
CA ASN A 233 -5.97 -7.60 12.57
C ASN A 233 -6.94 -8.79 12.50
N ASP A 234 -6.90 -9.62 11.45
CA ASP A 234 -7.74 -10.82 11.33
C ASP A 234 -7.17 -11.81 10.28
N MET A 235 -6.12 -12.49 10.65
CA MET A 235 -5.39 -13.44 9.79
C MET A 235 -6.30 -14.51 9.19
N ASN A 236 -7.26 -15.03 9.95
CA ASN A 236 -8.13 -16.12 9.47
C ASN A 236 -9.09 -15.64 8.38
N ARG A 237 -9.65 -14.44 8.55
CA ARG A 237 -10.50 -13.82 7.53
C ARG A 237 -9.71 -13.53 6.26
N MET A 238 -8.51 -12.98 6.39
CA MET A 238 -7.63 -12.67 5.26
C MET A 238 -7.25 -13.94 4.48
N LYS A 239 -6.80 -14.98 5.16
CA LYS A 239 -6.50 -16.29 4.52
C LYS A 239 -7.69 -16.81 3.72
N LYS A 240 -8.90 -16.71 4.26
CA LYS A 240 -10.12 -17.14 3.56
C LYS A 240 -10.35 -16.33 2.30
N ILE A 241 -10.29 -14.99 2.37
CA ILE A 241 -10.50 -14.13 1.21
C ILE A 241 -9.45 -14.40 0.13
N LEU A 242 -8.16 -14.46 0.50
CA LEU A 242 -7.09 -14.78 -0.45
C LEU A 242 -7.24 -16.17 -1.07
N ALA A 243 -7.66 -17.17 -0.28
CA ALA A 243 -7.95 -18.49 -0.80
C ALA A 243 -9.13 -18.51 -1.78
N ASP A 244 -10.16 -17.69 -1.53
CA ASP A 244 -11.31 -17.56 -2.44
C ASP A 244 -10.90 -16.83 -3.74
N ILE A 245 -10.05 -15.80 -3.67
CA ILE A 245 -9.43 -15.15 -4.83
C ILE A 245 -8.63 -16.16 -5.67
N LYS A 246 -7.81 -16.99 -5.01
CA LYS A 246 -7.03 -18.03 -5.72
C LYS A 246 -7.87 -19.08 -6.41
N LYS A 247 -9.07 -19.37 -5.94
CA LYS A 247 -10.02 -20.28 -6.65
C LYS A 247 -10.46 -19.74 -8.00
N LEU A 248 -10.38 -18.42 -8.22
CA LEU A 248 -10.60 -17.80 -9.53
C LEU A 248 -9.45 -18.06 -10.51
N GLY A 249 -8.30 -18.58 -10.04
CA GLY A 249 -7.09 -18.76 -10.83
C GLY A 249 -6.13 -17.57 -10.79
N VAL A 250 -6.46 -16.52 -10.03
CA VAL A 250 -5.66 -15.31 -9.84
C VAL A 250 -4.48 -15.60 -8.93
N ARG A 251 -3.35 -14.96 -9.20
CA ARG A 251 -2.16 -15.01 -8.36
C ARG A 251 -2.19 -13.95 -7.28
N VAL A 252 -1.52 -14.22 -6.17
CA VAL A 252 -1.40 -13.28 -5.04
C VAL A 252 0.07 -13.02 -4.76
N ALA A 253 0.46 -11.76 -4.66
CA ALA A 253 1.77 -11.32 -4.23
C ALA A 253 1.69 -10.63 -2.86
N LEU A 254 2.64 -10.94 -1.98
CA LEU A 254 2.84 -10.22 -0.73
C LEU A 254 3.85 -9.11 -0.95
N ASP A 255 3.39 -7.87 -0.82
CA ASP A 255 4.16 -6.66 -1.11
C ASP A 255 4.78 -6.03 0.13
N ASP A 256 5.78 -5.14 -0.07
CA ASP A 256 6.54 -4.42 0.96
C ASP A 256 7.17 -5.36 2.02
N PHE A 257 7.57 -6.58 1.62
CA PHE A 257 8.02 -7.59 2.56
C PHE A 257 9.30 -7.18 3.30
N GLY A 258 9.24 -7.27 4.63
CA GLY A 258 10.32 -6.93 5.55
C GLY A 258 10.17 -5.54 6.20
N THR A 259 9.22 -4.72 5.77
CA THR A 259 8.97 -3.39 6.38
C THR A 259 7.99 -3.45 7.56
N GLY A 260 7.30 -4.58 7.74
CA GLY A 260 6.27 -4.80 8.74
C GLY A 260 6.66 -5.78 9.85
N TYR A 261 5.65 -6.32 10.54
CA TYR A 261 5.79 -7.22 11.69
C TYR A 261 5.34 -8.66 11.38
N SER A 262 5.44 -9.13 10.15
CA SER A 262 5.01 -10.49 9.83
C SER A 262 5.87 -11.55 10.52
N SER A 263 5.21 -12.44 11.24
CA SER A 263 5.84 -13.67 11.70
C SER A 263 6.08 -14.60 10.51
N LEU A 264 7.27 -15.18 10.39
CA LEU A 264 7.60 -16.18 9.35
C LEU A 264 6.59 -17.35 9.31
N ASN A 265 5.97 -17.67 10.46
CA ASN A 265 4.91 -18.68 10.52
C ASN A 265 3.66 -18.27 9.71
N HIS A 266 3.34 -16.99 9.65
CA HIS A 266 2.19 -16.50 8.90
C HIS A 266 2.39 -16.67 7.39
N ILE A 267 3.59 -16.40 6.89
CA ILE A 267 3.92 -16.53 5.46
C ILE A 267 3.68 -17.95 4.96
N ARG A 268 4.12 -18.96 5.73
CA ARG A 268 3.92 -20.37 5.39
C ARG A 268 2.45 -20.77 5.21
N GLU A 269 1.55 -20.07 5.90
CA GLU A 269 0.12 -20.38 5.91
C GLU A 269 -0.69 -19.52 4.95
N MET A 270 -0.10 -18.46 4.39
CA MET A 270 -0.78 -17.58 3.43
C MET A 270 -0.79 -18.20 2.02
N PRO A 271 -1.91 -18.16 1.31
CA PRO A 271 -2.01 -18.66 -0.05
C PRO A 271 -1.44 -17.66 -1.06
N ILE A 272 -0.12 -17.45 -1.02
CA ILE A 272 0.62 -16.51 -1.88
C ILE A 272 1.43 -17.23 -2.94
N ASP A 273 1.71 -16.57 -4.06
CA ASP A 273 2.52 -17.07 -5.17
C ASP A 273 3.84 -16.30 -5.34
N VAL A 274 3.90 -15.06 -4.82
CA VAL A 274 5.08 -14.20 -4.94
C VAL A 274 5.30 -13.45 -3.63
N ILE A 275 6.57 -13.27 -3.25
CA ILE A 275 7.02 -12.33 -2.22
C ILE A 275 7.78 -11.21 -2.92
N LYS A 276 7.38 -9.95 -2.72
CA LYS A 276 8.09 -8.78 -3.22
C LYS A 276 8.95 -8.21 -2.09
N ILE A 277 10.27 -8.23 -2.29
CA ILE A 277 11.23 -7.64 -1.34
C ILE A 277 11.30 -6.16 -1.61
N ASP A 278 11.00 -5.35 -0.58
CA ASP A 278 10.99 -3.90 -0.68
C ASP A 278 12.35 -3.30 -1.02
N ARG A 279 12.33 -2.20 -1.74
CA ARG A 279 13.48 -1.42 -2.17
C ARG A 279 14.44 -1.07 -1.03
N CYS A 280 13.97 -0.87 0.21
CA CYS A 280 14.82 -0.46 1.34
C CYS A 280 15.96 -1.46 1.60
N PHE A 281 15.78 -2.74 1.29
CA PHE A 281 16.81 -3.79 1.41
C PHE A 281 17.76 -3.85 0.19
N ILE A 282 17.44 -3.15 -0.89
CA ILE A 282 18.20 -3.19 -2.14
C ILE A 282 19.10 -1.97 -2.31
N ILE A 283 18.75 -0.85 -1.69
CA ILE A 283 19.55 0.39 -1.77
C ILE A 283 21.02 0.14 -1.38
N ASP A 284 21.23 -0.59 -0.29
CA ASP A 284 22.56 -0.88 0.25
C ASP A 284 23.02 -2.32 0.04
N ILE A 285 22.39 -3.07 -0.88
CA ILE A 285 22.80 -4.44 -1.20
C ILE A 285 24.25 -4.46 -1.70
N GLY A 286 25.03 -5.43 -1.21
CA GLY A 286 26.47 -5.51 -1.48
C GLY A 286 27.36 -4.64 -0.57
N LYS A 287 26.76 -3.75 0.22
CA LYS A 287 27.49 -2.88 1.16
C LYS A 287 27.08 -3.13 2.61
N ASP A 288 25.84 -3.50 2.84
CA ASP A 288 25.28 -3.80 4.15
C ASP A 288 25.08 -5.32 4.32
N ASP A 289 25.74 -5.89 5.35
CA ASP A 289 25.65 -7.31 5.63
C ASP A 289 24.24 -7.77 6.01
N PHE A 290 23.44 -6.90 6.66
CA PHE A 290 22.07 -7.20 7.03
C PHE A 290 21.21 -7.33 5.78
N SER A 291 21.26 -6.37 4.86
CA SER A 291 20.52 -6.39 3.59
C SER A 291 20.86 -7.63 2.76
N ASN A 292 22.16 -7.98 2.66
CA ASN A 292 22.63 -9.18 1.97
C ASN A 292 22.04 -10.46 2.60
N ALA A 293 22.14 -10.57 3.93
CA ALA A 293 21.64 -11.72 4.67
C ALA A 293 20.12 -11.85 4.57
N PHE A 294 19.40 -10.72 4.66
CA PHE A 294 17.94 -10.66 4.58
C PHE A 294 17.43 -11.15 3.23
N VAL A 295 17.94 -10.58 2.13
CA VAL A 295 17.54 -10.98 0.76
C VAL A 295 17.80 -12.46 0.53
N LYS A 296 18.97 -12.95 0.93
CA LYS A 296 19.30 -14.38 0.83
C LYS A 296 18.35 -15.24 1.65
N MET A 297 18.06 -14.86 2.89
CA MET A 297 17.15 -15.59 3.77
C MET A 297 15.73 -15.67 3.16
N VAL A 298 15.22 -14.56 2.62
CA VAL A 298 13.89 -14.54 2.00
C VAL A 298 13.86 -15.42 0.75
N ALA A 299 14.89 -15.37 -0.10
CA ALA A 299 14.98 -16.20 -1.29
C ALA A 299 15.03 -17.71 -0.96
N GLU A 300 15.76 -18.10 0.07
CA GLU A 300 15.81 -19.50 0.55
C GLU A 300 14.46 -19.93 1.15
N LEU A 301 13.84 -19.09 1.96
CA LEU A 301 12.52 -19.35 2.56
C LEU A 301 11.46 -19.55 1.48
N ALA A 302 11.35 -18.60 0.54
CA ALA A 302 10.39 -18.63 -0.55
C ALA A 302 10.58 -19.91 -1.41
N SER A 303 11.82 -20.26 -1.73
CA SER A 303 12.15 -21.50 -2.44
C SER A 303 11.71 -22.76 -1.67
N ALA A 304 11.79 -22.75 -0.34
CA ALA A 304 11.39 -23.89 0.49
C ALA A 304 9.87 -24.10 0.56
N ILE A 305 9.09 -23.08 0.27
CA ILE A 305 7.60 -23.10 0.28
C ILE A 305 7.00 -22.97 -1.14
N ASP A 306 7.82 -23.10 -2.18
CA ASP A 306 7.42 -23.00 -3.60
C ASP A 306 6.75 -21.68 -3.96
N VAL A 307 7.29 -20.56 -3.46
CA VAL A 307 6.85 -19.20 -3.74
C VAL A 307 7.95 -18.46 -4.51
N ASN A 308 7.58 -17.69 -5.52
CA ASN A 308 8.53 -16.87 -6.28
C ASN A 308 8.95 -15.64 -5.49
N VAL A 309 10.13 -15.12 -5.81
CA VAL A 309 10.59 -13.83 -5.27
C VAL A 309 10.70 -12.81 -6.38
N CYS A 310 10.12 -11.63 -6.14
CA CYS A 310 10.35 -10.42 -6.90
C CYS A 310 11.14 -9.44 -6.04
N VAL A 311 12.21 -8.87 -6.59
CA VAL A 311 13.01 -7.85 -5.90
C VAL A 311 12.71 -6.49 -6.51
N GLU A 312 12.39 -5.51 -5.66
CA GLU A 312 12.07 -4.16 -6.08
C GLU A 312 13.24 -3.19 -5.96
N GLY A 313 13.18 -2.11 -6.73
CA GLY A 313 14.12 -0.99 -6.61
C GLY A 313 15.53 -1.29 -7.10
N VAL A 314 15.72 -2.23 -8.02
CA VAL A 314 17.02 -2.45 -8.66
C VAL A 314 17.28 -1.31 -9.65
N GLU A 315 18.32 -0.51 -9.36
CA GLU A 315 18.66 0.69 -10.14
C GLU A 315 20.02 0.58 -10.86
N THR A 316 20.90 -0.33 -10.41
CA THR A 316 22.25 -0.45 -10.95
C THR A 316 22.59 -1.87 -11.40
N LYS A 317 23.60 -1.98 -12.27
CA LYS A 317 24.10 -3.28 -12.70
C LYS A 317 24.74 -4.05 -11.55
N GLU A 318 25.42 -3.37 -10.64
CA GLU A 318 26.08 -3.99 -9.49
C GLU A 318 25.04 -4.66 -8.57
N GLN A 319 23.90 -4.01 -8.34
CA GLN A 319 22.79 -4.63 -7.61
C GLN A 319 22.26 -5.87 -8.33
N LEU A 320 22.04 -5.79 -9.64
CA LEU A 320 21.63 -6.93 -10.45
C LEU A 320 22.64 -8.09 -10.36
N ASP A 321 23.94 -7.82 -10.54
CA ASP A 321 24.99 -8.84 -10.53
C ASP A 321 25.06 -9.57 -9.18
N ILE A 322 24.76 -8.91 -8.05
CA ILE A 322 24.67 -9.53 -6.72
C ILE A 322 23.45 -10.45 -6.63
N LEU A 323 22.32 -10.06 -7.21
CA LEU A 323 21.08 -10.83 -7.18
C LEU A 323 21.11 -12.03 -8.14
N MET A 324 21.91 -11.94 -9.21
CA MET A 324 22.11 -13.04 -10.16
C MET A 324 22.72 -14.27 -9.47
N GLY A 325 22.17 -15.44 -9.78
CA GLY A 325 22.62 -16.69 -9.16
C GLY A 325 22.01 -16.98 -7.77
N SER A 326 21.19 -16.08 -7.25
CA SER A 326 20.32 -16.36 -6.09
C SER A 326 19.02 -17.04 -6.56
N LYS A 327 18.20 -17.51 -5.61
CA LYS A 327 16.89 -18.12 -5.88
C LYS A 327 15.79 -17.05 -6.11
N ILE A 328 16.12 -15.98 -6.84
CA ILE A 328 15.22 -14.90 -7.21
C ILE A 328 14.82 -15.09 -8.65
N GLN A 329 13.52 -14.96 -8.96
CA GLN A 329 12.99 -15.16 -10.30
C GLN A 329 12.70 -13.83 -10.99
N LEU A 330 12.18 -12.84 -10.26
CA LEU A 330 11.68 -11.60 -10.82
C LEU A 330 12.40 -10.40 -10.23
N ILE A 331 12.59 -9.39 -11.06
CA ILE A 331 13.16 -8.10 -10.65
C ILE A 331 12.33 -6.97 -11.26
N GLN A 332 12.15 -5.92 -10.46
CA GLN A 332 11.55 -4.66 -10.85
C GLN A 332 12.46 -3.51 -10.39
N GLY A 333 12.64 -2.50 -11.23
CA GLY A 333 13.42 -1.34 -10.86
C GLY A 333 13.81 -0.48 -12.06
N PHE A 334 14.38 0.70 -11.75
CA PHE A 334 14.71 1.69 -12.77
C PHE A 334 15.82 1.24 -13.72
N TYR A 335 16.58 0.21 -13.35
CA TYR A 335 17.56 -0.40 -14.24
C TYR A 335 16.91 -0.96 -15.53
N PHE A 336 15.73 -1.59 -15.40
CA PHE A 336 14.99 -2.11 -16.55
C PHE A 336 14.00 -1.10 -17.12
N GLY A 337 13.30 -0.37 -16.27
CA GLY A 337 12.37 0.67 -16.70
C GLY A 337 11.72 1.41 -15.54
N ARG A 338 11.47 2.69 -15.76
CA ARG A 338 10.60 3.50 -14.88
C ARG A 338 9.14 3.20 -15.19
N PRO A 339 8.21 3.50 -14.27
CA PRO A 339 6.80 3.54 -14.65
C PRO A 339 6.56 4.43 -15.86
N MET A 340 5.87 3.92 -16.87
CA MET A 340 5.64 4.58 -18.15
C MET A 340 4.20 4.38 -18.61
N THR A 341 3.74 5.18 -19.56
CA THR A 341 2.41 5.03 -20.15
C THR A 341 2.26 3.67 -20.85
N ALA A 342 1.01 3.22 -21.03
CA ALA A 342 0.74 1.97 -21.75
C ALA A 342 1.40 1.95 -23.14
N ARG A 343 1.33 3.09 -23.87
CA ARG A 343 1.92 3.22 -25.18
C ARG A 343 3.44 3.06 -25.16
N GLU A 344 4.14 3.74 -24.25
CA GLU A 344 5.59 3.63 -24.11
C GLU A 344 6.03 2.21 -23.74
N PHE A 345 5.23 1.53 -22.87
CA PHE A 345 5.48 0.14 -22.51
C PHE A 345 5.35 -0.78 -23.74
N GLU A 346 4.31 -0.61 -24.53
CA GLU A 346 4.06 -1.38 -25.75
C GLU A 346 5.14 -1.16 -26.80
N GLU A 347 5.54 0.08 -27.05
CA GLU A 347 6.60 0.40 -28.02
C GLU A 347 7.97 -0.21 -27.63
N LYS A 348 8.18 -0.50 -26.33
CA LYS A 348 9.47 -1.00 -25.84
C LYS A 348 9.50 -2.51 -25.62
N TYR A 349 8.38 -3.14 -25.25
CA TYR A 349 8.35 -4.51 -24.77
C TYR A 349 7.45 -5.46 -25.57
N LEU A 350 6.64 -4.96 -26.51
CA LEU A 350 5.91 -5.77 -27.50
C LEU A 350 6.62 -5.73 -28.85
#